data_27c03359f8cd04a78488bce2d7c1b62a
#
_entry.id   27c03359f8cd04a78488bce2d7c1b62a
#
_cell.length_a   1.000
_cell.length_b   1.000
_cell.length_c   1.000
_cell.angle_alpha   90.00
_cell.angle_beta   90.00
_cell.angle_gamma   90.00
#
_symmetry.space_group_name_H-M   'P 1'
#
loop_
_entity.id
_entity.type
_entity.pdbx_description
1 polymer ?
#
loop_
_entity_poly.entity_id
_entity_poly.type
_entity_poly.pdbx_seq_one_letter_code
_entity_poly.pdbx_strand_id
1 'polypeptide(L)'
;MRRIFLTHPPDALRNYCGDKAIAELSALGDVVFNEAGSVLSLNDLAAAAAGCQVIVSDRQTPGEAGLFRKADDLVAFVRCAVDVEAASEHGILVTNASPGFVDAVVELILGFMVDLGRHISHYSQAYHDGRIPEARMGTQLSGAVMGIIGYGAIGTRMAEVGKALGMTVLVHDPYESIADDGIEQADMNRLLATSDFVVCLVVANEETENLIGAEAFGRMKETAFFINTSRGNLVDEAALEDALWSERIAVAAPGALEQYTGNATHRRPDTDGDPGTGPGDGRTGARDRSRPPAP
;
A
#
# COMPACT_ATOMS: atom_id res chain seq x y z
N MET A 1 23.53 7.07 -29.66
CA MET A 1 23.07 7.47 -28.32
C MET A 1 21.95 6.51 -27.97
N ARG A 2 21.85 6.02 -26.74
CA ARG A 2 20.76 5.10 -26.34
C ARG A 2 19.45 5.88 -26.33
N ARG A 3 18.38 5.27 -26.81
CA ARG A 3 17.03 5.86 -26.73
C ARG A 3 16.24 5.16 -25.65
N ILE A 4 15.60 5.95 -24.78
CA ILE A 4 14.84 5.51 -23.62
C ILE A 4 13.40 5.94 -23.81
N PHE A 5 12.44 5.01 -23.86
CA PHE A 5 11.02 5.30 -23.97
C PHE A 5 10.35 5.28 -22.60
N LEU A 6 9.65 6.35 -22.23
CA LEU A 6 8.81 6.43 -21.03
C LEU A 6 7.36 6.20 -21.41
N THR A 7 6.74 5.15 -20.89
CA THR A 7 5.34 4.82 -21.24
C THR A 7 4.31 5.70 -20.52
N HIS A 8 4.74 6.44 -19.51
CA HIS A 8 3.90 7.28 -18.67
C HIS A 8 3.15 8.33 -19.50
N PRO A 9 1.80 8.37 -19.44
CA PRO A 9 1.05 9.52 -19.98
C PRO A 9 1.49 10.84 -19.31
N PRO A 10 1.28 12.00 -19.95
CA PRO A 10 1.81 13.30 -19.45
C PRO A 10 1.43 13.63 -17.99
N ASP A 11 0.21 13.27 -17.56
CA ASP A 11 -0.23 13.49 -16.19
C ASP A 11 0.46 12.55 -15.19
N ALA A 12 0.62 11.28 -15.55
CA ALA A 12 1.36 10.32 -14.75
C ALA A 12 2.85 10.67 -14.69
N LEU A 13 3.42 11.15 -15.79
CA LEU A 13 4.82 11.58 -15.84
C LEU A 13 5.11 12.69 -14.81
N ARG A 14 4.24 13.69 -14.70
CA ARG A 14 4.38 14.77 -13.69
C ARG A 14 4.31 14.26 -12.26
N ASN A 15 3.49 13.24 -12.01
CA ASN A 15 3.27 12.70 -10.66
C ASN A 15 4.36 11.72 -10.22
N TYR A 16 4.93 10.96 -11.17
CA TYR A 16 5.86 9.85 -10.84
C TYR A 16 7.32 10.14 -11.18
N CYS A 17 7.57 10.99 -12.20
CA CYS A 17 8.92 11.27 -12.69
C CYS A 17 9.25 12.73 -12.51
N GLY A 18 9.52 13.31 -11.44
CA GLY A 18 9.87 14.74 -11.31
C GLY A 18 11.02 15.18 -12.23
N ASP A 19 11.23 16.49 -12.37
CA ASP A 19 12.23 17.09 -13.26
C ASP A 19 13.63 16.51 -13.07
N LYS A 20 13.99 16.14 -11.81
CA LYS A 20 15.27 15.53 -11.47
C LYS A 20 15.44 14.17 -12.16
N ALA A 21 14.44 13.29 -12.09
CA ALA A 21 14.50 11.96 -12.71
C ALA A 21 14.59 12.05 -14.24
N ILE A 22 13.85 12.98 -14.85
CA ILE A 22 13.92 13.23 -16.29
C ILE A 22 15.28 13.76 -16.71
N ALA A 23 15.87 14.68 -15.93
CA ALA A 23 17.20 15.20 -16.20
C ALA A 23 18.29 14.10 -16.10
N GLU A 24 18.19 13.22 -15.10
CA GLU A 24 19.12 12.09 -14.93
C GLU A 24 18.98 11.08 -16.08
N LEU A 25 17.75 10.73 -16.48
CA LEU A 25 17.52 9.87 -17.64
C LEU A 25 18.05 10.49 -18.94
N SER A 26 17.84 11.79 -19.13
CA SER A 26 18.35 12.54 -20.30
C SER A 26 19.86 12.62 -20.35
N ALA A 27 20.53 12.53 -19.23
CA ALA A 27 22.00 12.40 -19.17
C ALA A 27 22.50 11.02 -19.62
N LEU A 28 21.65 9.98 -19.53
CA LEU A 28 21.98 8.60 -19.96
C LEU A 28 21.66 8.33 -21.43
N GLY A 29 20.72 9.06 -22.02
CA GLY A 29 20.28 8.84 -23.39
C GLY A 29 19.25 9.84 -23.90
N ASP A 30 18.79 9.64 -25.13
CA ASP A 30 17.68 10.37 -25.73
C ASP A 30 16.35 9.84 -25.16
N VAL A 31 15.62 10.68 -24.43
CA VAL A 31 14.37 10.31 -23.78
C VAL A 31 13.18 10.61 -24.71
N VAL A 32 12.44 9.57 -25.04
CA VAL A 32 11.21 9.63 -25.85
C VAL A 32 10.02 9.45 -24.93
N PHE A 33 9.05 10.33 -25.04
CA PHE A 33 7.88 10.34 -24.16
C PHE A 33 6.65 9.74 -24.85
N ASN A 34 5.76 9.15 -24.07
CA ASN A 34 4.42 8.84 -24.50
C ASN A 34 3.62 10.15 -24.63
N GLU A 35 3.35 10.57 -25.85
CA GLU A 35 2.56 11.78 -26.14
C GLU A 35 1.05 11.52 -26.14
N ALA A 36 0.61 10.24 -26.06
CA ALA A 36 -0.79 9.91 -25.94
C ALA A 36 -1.30 10.27 -24.53
N GLY A 37 -2.51 10.77 -24.45
CA GLY A 37 -3.17 11.12 -23.19
C GLY A 37 -3.61 9.90 -22.35
N SER A 38 -3.20 8.68 -22.75
CA SER A 38 -3.60 7.41 -22.12
C SER A 38 -2.49 6.37 -22.21
N VAL A 39 -2.69 5.25 -21.51
CA VAL A 39 -1.87 4.05 -21.64
C VAL A 39 -1.96 3.52 -23.07
N LEU A 40 -0.81 3.19 -23.65
CA LEU A 40 -0.70 2.66 -25.00
C LEU A 40 -1.14 1.20 -25.07
N SER A 41 -1.84 0.84 -26.14
CA SER A 41 -2.03 -0.57 -26.48
C SER A 41 -0.67 -1.23 -26.80
N LEU A 42 -0.59 -2.56 -26.76
CA LEU A 42 0.64 -3.29 -27.08
C LEU A 42 1.19 -2.91 -28.47
N ASN A 43 0.33 -2.75 -29.46
CA ASN A 43 0.76 -2.41 -30.82
C ASN A 43 1.25 -0.96 -30.91
N ASP A 44 0.55 -0.04 -30.27
CA ASP A 44 0.94 1.37 -30.24
C ASP A 44 2.24 1.57 -29.46
N LEU A 45 2.42 0.82 -28.36
CA LEU A 45 3.66 0.80 -27.58
C LEU A 45 4.84 0.31 -28.41
N ALA A 46 4.68 -0.82 -29.10
CA ALA A 46 5.72 -1.35 -29.98
C ALA A 46 6.10 -0.37 -31.09
N ALA A 47 5.12 0.33 -31.65
CA ALA A 47 5.37 1.35 -32.67
C ALA A 47 6.04 2.61 -32.09
N ALA A 48 5.57 3.11 -30.94
CA ALA A 48 6.13 4.31 -30.31
C ALA A 48 7.54 4.09 -29.74
N ALA A 49 7.82 2.89 -29.24
CA ALA A 49 9.14 2.50 -28.72
C ALA A 49 10.10 1.96 -29.80
N ALA A 50 9.74 2.00 -31.08
CA ALA A 50 10.60 1.53 -32.15
C ALA A 50 11.96 2.25 -32.16
N GLY A 51 13.06 1.47 -32.20
CA GLY A 51 14.42 1.97 -32.11
C GLY A 51 14.85 2.41 -30.70
N CYS A 52 14.05 2.14 -29.66
CA CYS A 52 14.45 2.39 -28.28
C CYS A 52 15.08 1.13 -27.66
N GLN A 53 16.20 1.31 -26.96
CA GLN A 53 16.90 0.23 -26.30
C GLN A 53 16.38 -0.03 -24.89
N VAL A 54 15.71 0.94 -24.28
CA VAL A 54 15.19 0.86 -22.91
C VAL A 54 13.75 1.33 -22.90
N ILE A 55 12.87 0.59 -22.23
CA ILE A 55 11.52 1.04 -21.89
C ILE A 55 11.44 1.16 -20.36
N VAL A 56 11.08 2.35 -19.87
CA VAL A 56 10.70 2.59 -18.47
C VAL A 56 9.19 2.67 -18.40
N SER A 57 8.59 1.63 -17.83
CA SER A 57 7.14 1.44 -17.89
C SER A 57 6.43 2.01 -16.67
N ASP A 58 5.27 2.61 -16.91
CA ASP A 58 4.30 2.99 -15.88
C ASP A 58 3.64 1.75 -15.25
N ARG A 59 2.73 1.97 -14.29
CA ARG A 59 2.08 0.88 -13.53
C ARG A 59 1.03 0.11 -14.32
N GLN A 60 0.53 0.62 -15.43
CA GLN A 60 -0.56 0.04 -16.22
C GLN A 60 -0.09 -0.64 -17.50
N THR A 61 1.14 -0.33 -17.95
CA THR A 61 1.71 -0.89 -19.19
C THR A 61 2.49 -2.17 -18.89
N PRO A 62 1.95 -3.36 -19.22
CA PRO A 62 2.62 -4.62 -18.93
C PRO A 62 3.79 -4.89 -19.88
N GLY A 63 4.82 -5.59 -19.40
CA GLY A 63 5.88 -6.17 -20.21
C GLY A 63 5.49 -7.60 -20.61
N GLU A 64 4.94 -7.76 -21.79
CA GLU A 64 4.42 -9.05 -22.27
C GLU A 64 5.20 -9.60 -23.46
N ALA A 65 5.16 -10.93 -23.64
CA ALA A 65 5.79 -11.62 -24.76
C ALA A 65 5.45 -11.01 -26.13
N GLY A 66 4.22 -10.48 -26.28
CA GLY A 66 3.78 -9.83 -27.51
C GLY A 66 4.53 -8.54 -27.86
N LEU A 67 4.97 -7.78 -26.84
CA LEU A 67 5.81 -6.61 -26.99
C LEU A 67 7.25 -7.03 -27.34
N PHE A 68 7.80 -7.98 -26.59
CA PHE A 68 9.20 -8.41 -26.74
C PHE A 68 9.49 -8.99 -28.13
N ARG A 69 8.51 -9.68 -28.73
CA ARG A 69 8.62 -10.17 -30.13
C ARG A 69 8.63 -9.07 -31.19
N LYS A 70 8.20 -7.86 -30.88
CA LYS A 70 8.09 -6.73 -31.82
C LYS A 70 9.13 -5.64 -31.60
N ALA A 71 9.83 -5.70 -30.48
CA ALA A 71 10.80 -4.68 -30.06
C ALA A 71 12.23 -5.18 -30.26
N ASP A 72 12.64 -5.33 -31.51
CA ASP A 72 13.95 -5.93 -31.91
C ASP A 72 15.15 -5.18 -31.32
N ASP A 73 15.04 -3.89 -31.06
CA ASP A 73 16.13 -3.05 -30.52
C ASP A 73 16.11 -3.02 -28.97
N LEU A 74 15.11 -3.61 -28.31
CA LEU A 74 14.93 -3.54 -26.86
C LEU A 74 15.96 -4.39 -26.13
N VAL A 75 16.72 -3.77 -25.23
CA VAL A 75 17.73 -4.38 -24.38
C VAL A 75 17.29 -4.48 -22.94
N ALA A 76 16.49 -3.52 -22.45
CA ALA A 76 16.04 -3.50 -21.08
C ALA A 76 14.60 -3.00 -20.93
N PHE A 77 13.87 -3.63 -20.00
CA PHE A 77 12.54 -3.23 -19.59
C PHE A 77 12.51 -3.01 -18.07
N VAL A 78 12.19 -1.78 -17.66
CA VAL A 78 12.24 -1.35 -16.27
C VAL A 78 10.84 -1.30 -15.69
N ARG A 79 10.47 -2.30 -14.89
CA ARG A 79 9.18 -2.40 -14.19
C ARG A 79 9.05 -3.62 -13.27
N CYS A 80 8.05 -3.58 -12.35
CA CYS A 80 7.78 -4.67 -11.39
C CYS A 80 6.87 -5.79 -11.94
N ALA A 81 5.96 -5.55 -12.90
CA ALA A 81 5.07 -6.57 -13.46
C ALA A 81 5.45 -6.87 -14.91
N VAL A 82 6.28 -7.88 -15.12
CA VAL A 82 6.85 -8.26 -16.42
C VAL A 82 6.81 -9.78 -16.55
N ASP A 83 6.51 -10.26 -17.75
CA ASP A 83 6.74 -11.65 -18.13
C ASP A 83 8.26 -11.87 -18.26
N VAL A 84 8.88 -12.29 -17.15
CA VAL A 84 10.34 -12.43 -17.05
C VAL A 84 10.85 -13.57 -17.91
N GLU A 85 10.06 -14.63 -18.08
CA GLU A 85 10.40 -15.77 -18.94
C GLU A 85 10.49 -15.34 -20.41
N ALA A 86 9.44 -14.67 -20.89
CA ALA A 86 9.43 -14.14 -22.24
C ALA A 86 10.51 -13.07 -22.48
N ALA A 87 10.80 -12.21 -21.49
CA ALA A 87 11.87 -11.24 -21.60
C ALA A 87 13.24 -11.94 -21.72
N SER A 88 13.46 -12.99 -20.93
CA SER A 88 14.69 -13.79 -20.94
C SER A 88 14.90 -14.51 -22.27
N GLU A 89 13.82 -15.09 -22.84
CA GLU A 89 13.87 -15.73 -24.17
C GLU A 89 14.30 -14.78 -25.28
N HIS A 90 13.99 -13.46 -25.12
CA HIS A 90 14.35 -12.43 -26.09
C HIS A 90 15.63 -11.66 -25.71
N GLY A 91 16.33 -12.10 -24.65
CA GLY A 91 17.59 -11.47 -24.21
C GLY A 91 17.40 -10.07 -23.62
N ILE A 92 16.20 -9.75 -23.11
CA ILE A 92 15.85 -8.45 -22.55
C ILE A 92 16.09 -8.46 -21.04
N LEU A 93 16.90 -7.53 -20.55
CA LEU A 93 17.12 -7.33 -19.12
C LEU A 93 15.89 -6.74 -18.46
N VAL A 94 15.36 -7.41 -17.44
CA VAL A 94 14.29 -6.88 -16.60
C VAL A 94 14.89 -6.33 -15.31
N THR A 95 14.48 -5.12 -14.92
CA THR A 95 14.83 -4.53 -13.63
C THR A 95 13.63 -3.78 -13.05
N ASN A 96 13.63 -3.60 -11.74
CA ASN A 96 12.61 -2.86 -11.03
C ASN A 96 13.21 -1.68 -10.25
N ALA A 97 12.34 -0.76 -9.82
CA ALA A 97 12.70 0.42 -9.04
C ALA A 97 12.44 0.24 -7.54
N SER A 98 12.37 -1.02 -7.06
CA SER A 98 12.00 -1.35 -5.68
C SER A 98 12.75 -0.57 -4.59
N PRO A 99 14.08 -0.34 -4.68
CA PRO A 99 14.80 0.40 -3.64
C PRO A 99 14.29 1.82 -3.41
N GLY A 100 13.73 2.46 -4.44
CA GLY A 100 13.23 3.85 -4.35
C GLY A 100 11.95 4.02 -3.52
N PHE A 101 11.23 2.94 -3.21
CA PHE A 101 9.95 3.01 -2.49
C PHE A 101 10.01 2.47 -1.07
N VAL A 102 11.13 1.90 -0.64
CA VAL A 102 11.23 1.21 0.67
C VAL A 102 10.87 2.15 1.81
N ASP A 103 11.56 3.29 1.93
CA ASP A 103 11.31 4.24 3.03
C ASP A 103 9.90 4.84 2.96
N ALA A 104 9.39 5.17 1.76
CA ALA A 104 8.04 5.72 1.60
C ALA A 104 6.94 4.75 2.07
N VAL A 105 7.10 3.43 1.80
CA VAL A 105 6.15 2.41 2.28
C VAL A 105 6.29 2.21 3.79
N VAL A 106 7.50 2.23 4.33
CA VAL A 106 7.74 2.13 5.78
C VAL A 106 7.12 3.32 6.52
N GLU A 107 7.27 4.54 6.00
CA GLU A 107 6.62 5.75 6.54
C GLU A 107 5.10 5.65 6.51
N LEU A 108 4.52 5.09 5.44
CA LEU A 108 3.08 4.83 5.35
C LEU A 108 2.61 3.83 6.41
N ILE A 109 3.34 2.72 6.58
CA ILE A 109 3.03 1.73 7.62
C ILE A 109 3.08 2.36 9.01
N LEU A 110 4.14 3.12 9.30
CA LEU A 110 4.27 3.84 10.57
C LEU A 110 3.12 4.83 10.78
N GLY A 111 2.74 5.55 9.72
CA GLY A 111 1.58 6.44 9.73
C GLY A 111 0.29 5.70 10.12
N PHE A 112 0.01 4.54 9.51
CA PHE A 112 -1.13 3.71 9.90
C PHE A 112 -1.03 3.19 11.34
N MET A 113 0.13 2.72 11.78
CA MET A 113 0.30 2.24 13.16
C MET A 113 -0.02 3.35 14.19
N VAL A 114 0.46 4.57 13.94
CA VAL A 114 0.20 5.72 14.81
C VAL A 114 -1.26 6.15 14.73
N ASP A 115 -1.83 6.23 13.54
CA ASP A 115 -3.23 6.64 13.35
C ASP A 115 -4.20 5.66 14.03
N LEU A 116 -4.07 4.37 13.76
CA LEU A 116 -4.90 3.32 14.33
C LEU A 116 -4.73 3.24 15.85
N GLY A 117 -3.47 3.20 16.33
CA GLY A 117 -3.16 3.08 17.74
C GLY A 117 -3.59 4.30 18.57
N ARG A 118 -3.70 5.49 17.97
CA ARG A 118 -4.04 6.74 18.67
C ARG A 118 -5.37 7.33 18.24
N HIS A 119 -6.13 6.68 17.34
CA HIS A 119 -7.43 7.11 16.85
C HIS A 119 -7.41 8.51 16.19
N ILE A 120 -6.32 8.89 15.50
CA ILE A 120 -6.11 10.25 14.99
C ILE A 120 -7.18 10.61 13.98
N SER A 121 -7.39 9.78 12.96
CA SER A 121 -8.41 9.99 11.92
C SER A 121 -9.82 10.05 12.52
N HIS A 122 -10.12 9.21 13.52
CA HIS A 122 -11.40 9.22 14.21
C HIS A 122 -11.65 10.58 14.91
N TYR A 123 -10.69 11.08 15.66
CA TYR A 123 -10.81 12.38 16.32
C TYR A 123 -10.86 13.53 15.33
N SER A 124 -10.01 13.51 14.31
CA SER A 124 -10.01 14.52 13.26
C SER A 124 -11.36 14.62 12.57
N GLN A 125 -11.94 13.48 12.20
CA GLN A 125 -13.26 13.44 11.56
C GLN A 125 -14.37 13.96 12.49
N ALA A 126 -14.35 13.59 13.77
CA ALA A 126 -15.34 14.08 14.71
C ALA A 126 -15.32 15.61 14.84
N TYR A 127 -14.13 16.22 14.91
CA TYR A 127 -14.01 17.67 14.93
C TYR A 127 -14.46 18.34 13.62
N HIS A 128 -14.13 17.75 12.47
CA HIS A 128 -14.63 18.24 11.18
C HIS A 128 -16.16 18.20 11.09
N ASP A 129 -16.80 17.18 11.71
CA ASP A 129 -18.25 17.05 11.79
C ASP A 129 -18.87 17.99 12.88
N GLY A 130 -18.06 18.79 13.56
CA GLY A 130 -18.51 19.69 14.62
C GLY A 130 -18.89 18.98 15.93
N ARG A 131 -18.43 17.74 16.13
CA ARG A 131 -18.64 16.91 17.33
C ARG A 131 -17.38 16.92 18.20
N ILE A 132 -17.59 16.86 19.51
CA ILE A 132 -16.51 16.59 20.47
C ILE A 132 -16.49 15.08 20.71
N PRO A 133 -15.43 14.37 20.29
CA PRO A 133 -15.36 12.93 20.47
C PRO A 133 -15.10 12.57 21.93
N GLU A 134 -15.64 11.41 22.34
CA GLU A 134 -15.27 10.80 23.62
C GLU A 134 -13.80 10.38 23.63
N ALA A 135 -13.14 10.56 24.75
CA ALA A 135 -11.75 10.12 24.92
C ALA A 135 -11.68 8.59 24.94
N ARG A 136 -10.85 8.03 24.06
CA ARG A 136 -10.57 6.59 23.99
C ARG A 136 -9.12 6.33 24.39
N MET A 137 -8.91 5.23 25.11
CA MET A 137 -7.54 4.78 25.38
C MET A 137 -6.91 4.28 24.08
N GLY A 138 -5.73 4.80 23.79
CA GLY A 138 -4.96 4.36 22.63
C GLY A 138 -3.89 3.32 22.98
N THR A 139 -3.32 2.70 21.97
CA THR A 139 -2.20 1.78 22.07
C THR A 139 -0.89 2.51 21.79
N GLN A 140 0.07 2.38 22.70
CA GLN A 140 1.43 2.90 22.54
C GLN A 140 2.26 1.93 21.69
N LEU A 141 3.10 2.43 20.79
CA LEU A 141 4.01 1.57 20.00
C LEU A 141 5.16 1.04 20.84
N SER A 142 5.82 1.89 21.63
CA SER A 142 6.91 1.44 22.51
C SER A 142 6.41 0.41 23.52
N GLY A 143 7.07 -0.74 23.54
CA GLY A 143 6.68 -1.90 24.34
C GLY A 143 5.62 -2.80 23.71
N ALA A 144 4.98 -2.41 22.61
CA ALA A 144 4.06 -3.28 21.87
C ALA A 144 4.82 -4.29 21.00
N VAL A 145 4.14 -5.35 20.58
CA VAL A 145 4.66 -6.38 19.69
C VAL A 145 4.23 -6.08 18.23
N MET A 146 5.21 -5.96 17.34
CA MET A 146 4.99 -5.86 15.90
C MET A 146 5.35 -7.18 15.24
N GLY A 147 4.40 -7.80 14.56
CA GLY A 147 4.58 -8.97 13.72
C GLY A 147 4.67 -8.58 12.25
N ILE A 148 5.76 -8.93 11.61
CA ILE A 148 6.00 -8.67 10.18
C ILE A 148 5.91 -10.00 9.42
N ILE A 149 5.02 -10.07 8.45
CA ILE A 149 4.88 -11.22 7.54
C ILE A 149 5.52 -10.84 6.22
N GLY A 150 6.69 -11.44 5.91
CA GLY A 150 7.56 -11.10 4.77
C GLY A 150 8.78 -10.25 5.18
N TYR A 151 9.99 -10.77 4.96
CA TYR A 151 11.26 -10.13 5.35
C TYR A 151 12.12 -9.72 4.15
N GLY A 152 11.48 -9.19 3.11
CA GLY A 152 12.15 -8.50 2.01
C GLY A 152 12.67 -7.12 2.41
N ALA A 153 13.07 -6.29 1.44
CA ALA A 153 13.66 -4.97 1.67
C ALA A 153 12.78 -4.05 2.57
N ILE A 154 11.44 -4.06 2.37
CA ILE A 154 10.52 -3.27 3.19
C ILE A 154 10.41 -3.86 4.59
N GLY A 155 10.28 -5.20 4.71
CA GLY A 155 10.18 -5.88 5.99
C GLY A 155 11.41 -5.68 6.88
N THR A 156 12.60 -5.78 6.31
CA THR A 156 13.87 -5.50 6.98
C THR A 156 13.90 -4.06 7.50
N ARG A 157 13.59 -3.10 6.65
CA ARG A 157 13.57 -1.69 7.03
C ARG A 157 12.52 -1.36 8.09
N MET A 158 11.32 -1.96 8.00
CA MET A 158 10.27 -1.80 9.00
C MET A 158 10.66 -2.40 10.35
N ALA A 159 11.36 -3.54 10.35
CA ALA A 159 11.88 -4.16 11.57
C ALA A 159 12.88 -3.25 12.28
N GLU A 160 13.81 -2.60 11.54
CA GLU A 160 14.73 -1.60 12.10
C GLU A 160 13.98 -0.43 12.75
N VAL A 161 12.94 0.09 12.09
CA VAL A 161 12.11 1.18 12.61
C VAL A 161 11.36 0.75 13.87
N GLY A 162 10.78 -0.45 13.87
CA GLY A 162 10.11 -1.01 15.04
C GLY A 162 11.03 -1.13 16.25
N LYS A 163 12.25 -1.62 16.06
CA LYS A 163 13.28 -1.66 17.10
C LYS A 163 13.62 -0.28 17.64
N ALA A 164 13.81 0.69 16.74
CA ALA A 164 14.13 2.08 17.12
C ALA A 164 13.01 2.74 17.93
N LEU A 165 11.76 2.32 17.73
CA LEU A 165 10.60 2.75 18.52
C LEU A 165 10.44 2.00 19.84
N GLY A 166 11.29 1.03 20.15
CA GLY A 166 11.22 0.22 21.36
C GLY A 166 10.13 -0.84 21.33
N MET A 167 9.75 -1.31 20.14
CA MET A 167 8.83 -2.44 19.97
C MET A 167 9.57 -3.77 20.07
N THR A 168 8.86 -4.83 20.47
CA THR A 168 9.30 -6.21 20.22
C THR A 168 8.94 -6.57 18.79
N VAL A 169 9.93 -7.00 18.00
CA VAL A 169 9.73 -7.31 16.59
C VAL A 169 9.80 -8.81 16.35
N LEU A 170 8.70 -9.37 15.86
CA LEU A 170 8.59 -10.74 15.39
C LEU A 170 8.50 -10.74 13.87
N VAL A 171 9.19 -11.66 13.23
CA VAL A 171 9.17 -11.77 11.76
C VAL A 171 8.89 -13.21 11.35
N HIS A 172 8.01 -13.36 10.36
CA HIS A 172 7.77 -14.62 9.67
C HIS A 172 8.12 -14.48 8.19
N ASP A 173 9.10 -15.26 7.76
CA ASP A 173 9.42 -15.46 6.35
C ASP A 173 9.86 -16.91 6.15
N PRO A 174 9.25 -17.70 5.27
CA PRO A 174 9.63 -19.11 5.06
C PRO A 174 10.93 -19.29 4.27
N TYR A 175 11.40 -18.23 3.60
CA TYR A 175 12.56 -18.30 2.70
C TYR A 175 13.81 -17.65 3.28
N GLU A 176 13.66 -16.77 4.28
CA GLU A 176 14.77 -16.04 4.89
C GLU A 176 15.12 -16.59 6.27
N SER A 177 16.40 -16.66 6.56
CA SER A 177 16.91 -16.94 7.89
C SER A 177 17.33 -15.64 8.55
N ILE A 178 16.65 -15.30 9.65
CA ILE A 178 16.81 -14.00 10.31
C ILE A 178 17.77 -14.16 11.47
N ALA A 179 18.91 -13.48 11.38
CA ALA A 179 19.96 -13.49 12.39
C ALA A 179 20.24 -12.09 12.99
N ASP A 180 19.29 -11.14 12.79
CA ASP A 180 19.46 -9.77 13.27
C ASP A 180 19.22 -9.64 14.76
N ASP A 181 20.15 -8.99 15.48
CA ASP A 181 20.02 -8.76 16.91
C ASP A 181 18.78 -7.92 17.25
N GLY A 182 17.97 -8.43 18.17
CA GLY A 182 16.72 -7.80 18.60
C GLY A 182 15.54 -7.95 17.62
N ILE A 183 15.64 -8.85 16.63
CA ILE A 183 14.53 -9.30 15.79
C ILE A 183 14.38 -10.80 16.00
N GLU A 184 13.17 -11.25 16.29
CA GLU A 184 12.91 -12.65 16.55
C GLU A 184 12.18 -13.30 15.37
N GLN A 185 12.77 -14.36 14.80
CA GLN A 185 12.07 -15.17 13.82
C GLN A 185 11.03 -16.04 14.51
N ALA A 186 9.80 -16.01 14.03
CA ALA A 186 8.67 -16.74 14.59
C ALA A 186 7.93 -17.53 13.50
N ASP A 187 7.27 -18.60 13.88
CA ASP A 187 6.26 -19.20 13.02
C ASP A 187 5.02 -18.29 12.92
N MET A 188 4.24 -18.49 11.85
CA MET A 188 3.06 -17.67 11.57
C MET A 188 2.06 -17.66 12.74
N ASN A 189 1.83 -18.80 13.36
CA ASN A 189 0.84 -18.93 14.43
C ASN A 189 1.23 -18.11 15.65
N ARG A 190 2.50 -18.21 16.07
CA ARG A 190 3.02 -17.44 17.18
C ARG A 190 3.00 -15.94 16.89
N LEU A 191 3.43 -15.54 15.69
CA LEU A 191 3.40 -14.16 15.28
C LEU A 191 1.97 -13.59 15.39
N LEU A 192 0.97 -14.25 14.78
CA LEU A 192 -0.41 -13.81 14.80
C LEU A 192 -0.98 -13.72 16.23
N ALA A 193 -0.70 -14.73 17.06
CA ALA A 193 -1.26 -14.81 18.41
C ALA A 193 -0.66 -13.79 19.40
N THR A 194 0.54 -13.26 19.12
CA THR A 194 1.24 -12.41 20.09
C THR A 194 1.37 -10.95 19.66
N SER A 195 1.15 -10.64 18.40
CA SER A 195 1.34 -9.28 17.87
C SER A 195 0.17 -8.36 18.22
N ASP A 196 0.51 -7.10 18.55
CA ASP A 196 -0.43 -6.00 18.69
C ASP A 196 -0.65 -5.31 17.33
N PHE A 197 0.39 -5.29 16.49
CA PHE A 197 0.34 -4.81 15.11
C PHE A 197 0.85 -5.92 14.20
N VAL A 198 0.03 -6.34 13.23
CA VAL A 198 0.39 -7.33 12.22
C VAL A 198 0.53 -6.62 10.88
N VAL A 199 1.73 -6.66 10.30
CA VAL A 199 2.08 -5.99 9.04
C VAL A 199 2.35 -7.02 7.97
N CYS A 200 1.54 -7.04 6.91
CA CYS A 200 1.68 -7.95 5.77
C CYS A 200 2.48 -7.29 4.66
N LEU A 201 3.65 -7.86 4.33
CA LEU A 201 4.62 -7.38 3.34
C LEU A 201 5.02 -8.47 2.33
N VAL A 202 4.23 -9.52 2.25
CA VAL A 202 4.47 -10.66 1.36
C VAL A 202 4.29 -10.27 -0.09
N VAL A 203 5.09 -10.86 -0.98
CA VAL A 203 4.88 -10.74 -2.43
C VAL A 203 3.64 -11.54 -2.83
N ALA A 204 2.75 -10.90 -3.61
CA ALA A 204 1.54 -11.56 -4.10
C ALA A 204 1.88 -12.46 -5.30
N ASN A 205 1.55 -13.74 -5.18
CA ASN A 205 1.62 -14.76 -6.21
C ASN A 205 0.55 -15.83 -5.97
N GLU A 206 0.50 -16.88 -6.76
CA GLU A 206 -0.48 -17.96 -6.62
C GLU A 206 -0.41 -18.70 -5.27
N GLU A 207 0.78 -18.82 -4.67
CA GLU A 207 0.98 -19.50 -3.38
C GLU A 207 0.54 -18.63 -2.18
N THR A 208 0.51 -17.32 -2.36
CA THR A 208 0.18 -16.35 -1.30
C THR A 208 -1.22 -15.77 -1.44
N GLU A 209 -2.00 -16.20 -2.43
CA GLU A 209 -3.39 -15.80 -2.58
C GLU A 209 -4.22 -16.22 -1.36
N ASN A 210 -4.98 -15.27 -0.77
CA ASN A 210 -5.77 -15.46 0.45
C ASN A 210 -4.96 -16.02 1.64
N LEU A 211 -3.66 -15.72 1.71
CA LEU A 211 -2.78 -16.13 2.80
C LEU A 211 -3.35 -15.73 4.17
N ILE A 212 -3.96 -14.55 4.25
CA ILE A 212 -4.58 -14.01 5.46
C ILE A 212 -6.10 -14.20 5.34
N GLY A 213 -6.56 -15.36 5.76
CA GLY A 213 -7.98 -15.73 5.78
C GLY A 213 -8.55 -15.82 7.20
N ALA A 214 -9.74 -16.44 7.32
CA ALA A 214 -10.47 -16.58 8.59
C ALA A 214 -9.65 -17.23 9.71
N GLU A 215 -8.83 -18.23 9.39
CA GLU A 215 -7.97 -18.89 10.36
C GLU A 215 -6.91 -17.92 10.89
N ALA A 216 -6.28 -17.13 10.04
CA ALA A 216 -5.28 -16.14 10.43
C ALA A 216 -5.91 -15.05 11.33
N PHE A 217 -7.03 -14.48 10.92
CA PHE A 217 -7.77 -13.51 11.76
C PHE A 217 -8.22 -14.15 13.08
N GLY A 218 -8.69 -15.39 13.06
CA GLY A 218 -9.06 -16.15 14.25
C GLY A 218 -7.94 -16.38 15.26
N ARG A 219 -6.68 -16.26 14.85
CA ARG A 219 -5.48 -16.41 15.71
C ARG A 219 -4.99 -15.08 16.28
N MET A 220 -5.32 -13.94 15.64
CA MET A 220 -4.88 -12.62 16.11
C MET A 220 -5.52 -12.27 17.46
N LYS A 221 -4.91 -11.34 18.20
CA LYS A 221 -5.54 -10.76 19.39
C LYS A 221 -6.79 -9.96 18.97
N GLU A 222 -7.81 -9.93 19.80
CA GLU A 222 -9.01 -9.08 19.58
C GLU A 222 -8.65 -7.58 19.51
N THR A 223 -7.56 -7.21 20.15
CA THR A 223 -7.01 -5.84 20.14
C THR A 223 -6.00 -5.59 19.02
N ALA A 224 -5.72 -6.57 18.18
CA ALA A 224 -4.72 -6.45 17.14
C ALA A 224 -5.16 -5.50 16.01
N PHE A 225 -4.17 -4.78 15.47
CA PHE A 225 -4.29 -3.98 14.27
C PHE A 225 -3.66 -4.73 13.11
N PHE A 226 -4.39 -4.90 12.00
CA PHE A 226 -3.90 -5.52 10.79
C PHE A 226 -3.61 -4.48 9.73
N ILE A 227 -2.41 -4.50 9.14
CA ILE A 227 -1.96 -3.54 8.13
C ILE A 227 -1.43 -4.32 6.92
N ASN A 228 -2.07 -4.14 5.76
CA ASN A 228 -1.62 -4.73 4.51
C ASN A 228 -1.18 -3.64 3.53
N THR A 229 0.12 -3.48 3.34
CA THR A 229 0.69 -2.55 2.35
C THR A 229 1.24 -3.27 1.11
N SER A 230 0.89 -4.54 0.93
CA SER A 230 1.26 -5.33 -0.24
C SER A 230 0.16 -5.30 -1.31
N ARG A 231 -0.67 -6.33 -1.40
CA ARG A 231 -1.74 -6.45 -2.40
C ARG A 231 -3.03 -6.97 -1.76
N GLY A 232 -4.18 -6.60 -2.34
CA GLY A 232 -5.50 -7.00 -1.83
C GLY A 232 -5.71 -8.51 -1.85
N ASN A 233 -5.28 -9.19 -2.91
CA ASN A 233 -5.46 -10.64 -3.09
C ASN A 233 -4.69 -11.52 -2.07
N LEU A 234 -3.82 -10.96 -1.24
CA LEU A 234 -3.21 -11.66 -0.10
C LEU A 234 -4.22 -11.91 1.03
N VAL A 235 -5.33 -11.20 1.03
CA VAL A 235 -6.34 -11.22 2.07
C VAL A 235 -7.64 -11.75 1.52
N ASP A 236 -8.26 -12.70 2.19
CA ASP A 236 -9.65 -13.07 1.97
C ASP A 236 -10.53 -11.92 2.47
N GLU A 237 -11.09 -11.15 1.54
CA GLU A 237 -11.87 -9.94 1.85
C GLU A 237 -13.13 -10.28 2.67
N ALA A 238 -13.77 -11.44 2.39
CA ALA A 238 -14.94 -11.86 3.15
C ALA A 238 -14.58 -12.22 4.60
N ALA A 239 -13.45 -12.89 4.79
CA ALA A 239 -12.94 -13.20 6.13
C ALA A 239 -12.50 -11.93 6.90
N LEU A 240 -11.93 -10.94 6.21
CA LEU A 240 -11.59 -9.65 6.80
C LEU A 240 -12.85 -8.90 7.23
N GLU A 241 -13.86 -8.85 6.38
CA GLU A 241 -15.14 -8.21 6.68
C GLU A 241 -15.78 -8.85 7.91
N ASP A 242 -15.86 -10.18 7.96
CA ASP A 242 -16.40 -10.92 9.11
C ASP A 242 -15.59 -10.65 10.40
N ALA A 243 -14.25 -10.65 10.31
CA ALA A 243 -13.39 -10.36 11.46
C ALA A 243 -13.57 -8.93 12.02
N LEU A 244 -13.85 -7.97 11.16
CA LEU A 244 -14.13 -6.59 11.56
C LEU A 244 -15.53 -6.45 12.17
N TRP A 245 -16.55 -7.04 11.54
CA TRP A 245 -17.93 -6.99 12.04
C TRP A 245 -18.11 -7.75 13.35
N SER A 246 -17.42 -8.88 13.52
CA SER A 246 -17.45 -9.67 14.75
C SER A 246 -16.53 -9.14 15.84
N GLU A 247 -15.87 -8.01 15.62
CA GLU A 247 -14.87 -7.42 16.54
C GLU A 247 -13.70 -8.38 16.88
N ARG A 248 -13.42 -9.32 15.98
CA ARG A 248 -12.34 -10.31 16.16
C ARG A 248 -10.95 -9.67 16.11
N ILE A 249 -10.81 -8.56 15.37
CA ILE A 249 -9.64 -7.68 15.35
C ILE A 249 -10.09 -6.23 15.54
N ALA A 250 -9.21 -5.37 16.02
CA ALA A 250 -9.58 -3.99 16.34
C ALA A 250 -9.86 -3.16 15.09
N VAL A 251 -8.95 -3.12 14.14
CA VAL A 251 -9.06 -2.35 12.88
C VAL A 251 -8.09 -2.90 11.83
N ALA A 252 -8.39 -2.70 10.57
CA ALA A 252 -7.49 -2.98 9.44
C ALA A 252 -7.20 -1.71 8.64
N ALA A 253 -5.96 -1.59 8.16
CA ALA A 253 -5.57 -0.58 7.18
C ALA A 253 -5.16 -1.27 5.88
N PRO A 254 -6.00 -1.21 4.83
CA PRO A 254 -5.62 -1.69 3.51
C PRO A 254 -4.67 -0.70 2.84
N GLY A 255 -3.48 -1.17 2.50
CA GLY A 255 -2.42 -0.31 1.96
C GLY A 255 -2.28 -0.28 0.45
N ALA A 256 -3.07 -1.05 -0.29
CA ALA A 256 -3.05 -1.01 -1.75
C ALA A 256 -4.01 0.07 -2.25
N LEU A 257 -3.51 1.28 -2.46
CA LEU A 257 -4.24 2.45 -2.98
C LEU A 257 -4.97 2.22 -4.32
N GLU A 258 -4.77 1.09 -5.00
CA GLU A 258 -5.30 0.86 -6.34
C GLU A 258 -6.67 0.18 -6.38
N GLN A 259 -7.12 -0.47 -5.30
CA GLN A 259 -8.40 -1.20 -5.27
C GLN A 259 -9.48 -0.56 -4.40
N TYR A 260 -9.13 0.39 -3.54
CA TYR A 260 -10.08 1.06 -2.65
C TYR A 260 -10.45 2.47 -3.15
N THR A 261 -11.11 2.58 -4.29
CA THR A 261 -11.86 3.79 -4.67
C THR A 261 -13.26 3.84 -4.04
N GLY A 262 -13.59 2.92 -3.15
CA GLY A 262 -14.84 2.86 -2.42
C GLY A 262 -14.61 2.73 -0.92
N ASN A 263 -14.82 3.80 -0.18
CA ASN A 263 -15.11 3.88 1.27
C ASN A 263 -14.44 2.85 2.21
N ALA A 264 -13.13 2.80 2.28
CA ALA A 264 -12.41 1.96 3.24
C ALA A 264 -12.18 2.61 4.60
N THR A 265 -13.16 3.33 5.10
CA THR A 265 -13.34 3.54 6.53
C THR A 265 -14.59 2.81 6.93
N HIS A 266 -14.48 1.50 7.19
CA HIS A 266 -15.57 0.81 7.89
C HIS A 266 -15.70 1.44 9.28
N ARG A 267 -16.56 2.46 9.36
CA ARG A 267 -17.06 2.93 10.65
C ARG A 267 -17.87 1.77 11.24
N ARG A 268 -17.61 1.42 12.48
CA ARG A 268 -18.63 0.72 13.26
C ARG A 268 -19.91 1.51 13.10
N PRO A 269 -21.06 0.89 12.77
CA PRO A 269 -22.33 1.54 12.97
C PRO A 269 -22.40 1.90 14.45
N ASP A 270 -22.71 3.15 14.77
CA ASP A 270 -22.96 3.55 16.15
C ASP A 270 -24.08 2.65 16.67
N THR A 271 -23.75 1.73 17.59
CA THR A 271 -24.71 0.83 18.24
C THR A 271 -25.60 1.56 19.25
N ASP A 272 -25.50 2.88 19.36
CA ASP A 272 -26.37 3.72 20.15
C ASP A 272 -27.51 4.28 19.29
N GLY A 273 -28.30 3.36 18.70
CA GLY A 273 -29.59 3.65 18.14
C GLY A 273 -30.58 3.87 19.27
N ASP A 274 -30.79 5.12 19.64
CA ASP A 274 -31.98 5.51 20.39
C ASP A 274 -33.24 5.24 19.52
N PRO A 275 -34.12 4.31 19.89
CA PRO A 275 -35.35 4.06 19.14
C PRO A 275 -36.43 5.04 19.57
N GLY A 276 -36.45 6.24 19.04
CA GLY A 276 -37.54 7.10 19.26
C GLY A 276 -37.39 8.56 18.95
N THR A 277 -37.70 8.94 17.73
CA THR A 277 -38.59 10.07 17.43
C THR A 277 -38.88 10.10 15.93
N GLY A 278 -40.15 10.00 15.61
CA GLY A 278 -40.69 10.06 14.26
C GLY A 278 -40.61 11.47 13.64
N PRO A 279 -41.05 11.64 12.36
CA PRO A 279 -40.78 12.81 11.55
C PRO A 279 -41.59 14.03 12.00
N GLY A 280 -40.90 15.08 12.40
CA GLY A 280 -41.45 16.37 12.80
C GLY A 280 -40.80 17.53 12.08
N ASP A 281 -41.52 18.00 11.07
CA ASP A 281 -41.71 19.37 10.63
C ASP A 281 -40.53 20.28 10.31
N GLY A 282 -40.56 20.73 9.04
CA GLY A 282 -39.64 21.70 8.46
C GLY A 282 -39.77 23.09 9.09
N ARG A 283 -38.63 23.66 9.47
CA ARG A 283 -38.43 25.12 9.52
C ARG A 283 -37.02 25.48 9.08
N THR A 284 -36.96 26.09 7.92
CA THR A 284 -35.84 26.87 7.39
C THR A 284 -35.50 28.02 8.34
N GLY A 285 -34.30 27.98 8.92
CA GLY A 285 -33.71 29.09 9.67
C GLY A 285 -32.40 29.50 9.04
N ALA A 286 -32.38 30.52 8.20
CA ALA A 286 -31.19 31.20 7.69
C ALA A 286 -30.39 31.76 8.87
N ARG A 287 -29.10 31.33 9.00
CA ARG A 287 -28.14 31.93 9.95
C ARG A 287 -27.52 33.16 9.33
N ASP A 288 -27.77 34.30 9.97
CA ASP A 288 -27.12 35.58 9.77
C ASP A 288 -25.59 35.48 10.05
N ARG A 289 -24.77 35.83 9.04
CA ARG A 289 -23.30 35.79 9.08
C ARG A 289 -22.66 37.16 9.49
N SER A 290 -23.27 37.87 10.40
CA SER A 290 -22.79 39.20 10.82
C SER A 290 -22.50 39.32 12.32
N ARG A 291 -21.65 38.45 12.90
CA ARG A 291 -21.08 38.72 14.25
C ARG A 291 -19.59 38.39 14.25
N PRO A 292 -18.72 39.34 14.64
CA PRO A 292 -17.31 39.05 14.88
C PRO A 292 -17.11 38.25 16.18
N PRO A 293 -15.98 37.49 16.30
CA PRO A 293 -15.68 36.72 17.52
C PRO A 293 -15.39 37.69 18.70
N ALA A 294 -15.86 37.32 19.86
CA ALA A 294 -15.58 37.98 21.13
C ALA A 294 -14.16 37.63 21.64
N PRO A 295 -13.58 38.47 22.51
CA PRO A 295 -12.15 38.50 22.87
C PRO A 295 -11.64 37.27 23.62
#